data_34088f915fb1eca104644cecc2970bb7
#
_entry.id   34088f915fb1eca104644cecc2970bb7
#
_cell.length_a   1.000
_cell.length_b   1.000
_cell.length_c   1.000
_cell.angle_alpha   90.00
_cell.angle_beta   90.00
_cell.angle_gamma   90.00
#
_symmetry.space_group_name_H-M   'P 1'
#
loop_
_entity.id
_entity.type
_entity.pdbx_description
1 polymer ?
#
loop_
_entity_poly.entity_id
_entity_poly.type
_entity_poly.pdbx_seq_one_letter_code
_entity_poly.pdbx_strand_id
1 'polypeptide(L)'
;MADSTVNPTIGRRPYTGPRYTQPHPQLGSLTGRLIKSPHFPSSSVVQFCSVPFAKVSQRFAPCVPLNSIPENFDGRPHRDFTQFGAACPQVGATKPSWFSAYGGALEDDLGLEFDEFTCLTVSISVPETCLSVHAGGKEPELRPVMVYIHGGGAQEGIGHVDGLHSNAALAAYSSELSLHAVTVNIGYRLNWLGSLVCQDVLDEYKADPLVSPHGPFNLTIQDQRAAFGWIHKYIGGFGGDSNNITAFGESAGSIFLVYHICGSSERLFNRVILQSGVVFGNGTFEQKNAEYQGLLKHFGIEHSSASARLEKLRQVPAELLAKCPGQHTLPFVDDVPGVSIKKPLFPRGAPTFSKQISLISSCPWLEDVIIGDDFWEGYVFRDFVRGASPKRLLDTLGSIFPEQQAARLLEAYNLPGTLELTTQVDANLFWGNVMYLVGDVLLSQPIHHMANELALQTATASGSAMKRKVYRYSFGLTNPFPGSEHSFVTGHHFVEILFLFLTLLDRYPRHRNGWLANQAKESAKRWIMFAHRKEPWDEYIVHQASGTGDAKIAVCDDVRGWHVKTVSQDEEESKSDPWGRRRYDGWAAIEGALLSLKAPEMDLKTFEQKVQMARLQLLGSVVGLPSN
;
A
#
# COMPACT_ATOMS: atom_id res chain seq x y z
N MET A 1 38.62 10.19 9.93
CA MET A 1 38.74 8.76 10.24
C MET A 1 37.37 8.33 10.77
N ALA A 2 36.56 7.80 9.92
CA ALA A 2 35.22 7.33 10.28
C ALA A 2 35.34 5.88 10.78
N ASP A 3 34.88 5.68 11.97
CA ASP A 3 34.89 4.40 12.68
C ASP A 3 33.91 3.42 11.97
N SER A 4 34.50 2.49 11.24
CA SER A 4 33.75 1.43 10.53
C SER A 4 33.55 0.22 11.46
N THR A 5 32.77 0.40 12.52
CA THR A 5 32.20 -0.75 13.21
C THR A 5 30.99 -1.25 12.44
N VAL A 6 31.24 -2.05 11.41
CA VAL A 6 30.23 -2.92 10.83
C VAL A 6 29.82 -3.90 11.95
N ASN A 7 28.67 -3.66 12.58
CA ASN A 7 28.05 -4.66 13.42
C ASN A 7 27.88 -5.95 12.59
N PRO A 8 28.38 -7.11 13.07
CA PRO A 8 28.13 -8.35 12.37
C PRO A 8 26.62 -8.52 12.25
N THR A 9 26.14 -8.73 11.02
CA THR A 9 24.77 -9.11 10.73
C THR A 9 24.43 -10.32 11.61
N ILE A 10 23.68 -10.08 12.67
CA ILE A 10 23.14 -11.17 13.48
C ILE A 10 22.05 -11.80 12.62
N GLY A 11 22.38 -12.90 11.94
CA GLY A 11 21.40 -13.65 11.16
C GLY A 11 20.17 -14.02 12.01
N ARG A 12 19.04 -14.26 11.38
CA ARG A 12 17.81 -14.63 12.07
C ARG A 12 18.04 -15.82 12.96
N ARG A 13 17.57 -15.74 14.20
CA ARG A 13 17.67 -16.86 15.15
C ARG A 13 16.81 -18.02 14.67
N PRO A 14 17.32 -19.27 14.73
CA PRO A 14 16.53 -20.44 14.43
C PRO A 14 15.26 -20.50 15.30
N TYR A 15 14.13 -20.84 14.70
CA TYR A 15 12.90 -21.03 15.45
C TYR A 15 13.00 -22.30 16.30
N THR A 16 12.85 -22.15 17.60
CA THR A 16 12.95 -23.24 18.59
C THR A 16 11.59 -23.66 19.18
N GLY A 17 10.53 -22.97 18.79
CA GLY A 17 9.17 -23.21 19.26
C GLY A 17 8.52 -24.47 18.66
N PRO A 18 7.26 -24.75 19.04
CA PRO A 18 6.48 -25.87 18.50
C PRO A 18 6.29 -25.75 16.99
N ARG A 19 6.30 -26.90 16.29
CA ARG A 19 6.18 -27.01 14.84
C ARG A 19 4.91 -27.78 14.48
N TYR A 20 4.36 -27.46 13.33
CA TYR A 20 3.23 -28.17 12.74
C TYR A 20 3.55 -28.56 11.30
N THR A 21 3.31 -29.81 10.93
CA THR A 21 3.51 -30.26 9.56
C THR A 21 2.15 -30.50 8.90
N GLN A 22 1.88 -29.73 7.86
CA GLN A 22 0.67 -29.80 7.04
C GLN A 22 0.93 -30.62 5.78
N PRO A 23 0.22 -31.73 5.55
CA PRO A 23 0.20 -32.39 4.26
C PRO A 23 -0.59 -31.53 3.26
N HIS A 24 0.11 -30.95 2.28
CA HIS A 24 -0.51 -30.15 1.24
C HIS A 24 -0.68 -31.00 -0.03
N PRO A 25 -1.90 -31.06 -0.63
CA PRO A 25 -2.20 -31.99 -1.74
C PRO A 25 -1.30 -31.82 -2.97
N GLN A 26 -0.82 -30.61 -3.23
CA GLN A 26 -0.06 -30.29 -4.43
C GLN A 26 1.41 -29.94 -4.16
N LEU A 27 1.76 -29.48 -2.94
CA LEU A 27 3.10 -29.01 -2.59
C LEU A 27 3.87 -30.00 -1.70
N GLY A 28 3.22 -31.09 -1.28
CA GLY A 28 3.77 -32.06 -0.31
C GLY A 28 3.70 -31.55 1.13
N SER A 29 4.35 -32.22 2.05
CA SER A 29 4.32 -31.84 3.47
C SER A 29 5.13 -30.59 3.74
N LEU A 30 4.51 -29.57 4.36
CA LEU A 30 5.11 -28.28 4.69
C LEU A 30 5.13 -28.10 6.20
N THR A 31 6.24 -27.63 6.75
CA THR A 31 6.38 -27.40 8.20
C THR A 31 6.32 -25.91 8.49
N GLY A 32 5.42 -25.49 9.38
CA GLY A 32 5.27 -24.13 9.87
C GLY A 32 5.45 -24.01 11.38
N ARG A 33 5.43 -22.79 11.90
CA ARG A 33 5.39 -22.47 13.33
C ARG A 33 4.01 -22.82 13.88
N LEU A 34 3.92 -23.48 15.03
CA LEU A 34 2.69 -23.57 15.82
C LEU A 34 2.75 -22.50 16.91
N ILE A 35 1.94 -21.45 16.75
CA ILE A 35 1.93 -20.28 17.63
C ILE A 35 0.69 -20.32 18.52
N LYS A 36 0.90 -20.25 19.83
CA LYS A 36 -0.16 -19.93 20.79
C LYS A 36 -0.13 -18.45 21.05
N SER A 37 -1.19 -17.76 20.70
CA SER A 37 -1.24 -16.30 20.91
C SER A 37 -1.32 -15.99 22.41
N PRO A 38 -0.45 -15.12 22.94
CA PRO A 38 -0.55 -14.70 24.35
C PRO A 38 -1.81 -13.88 24.64
N HIS A 39 -2.36 -13.23 23.61
CA HIS A 39 -3.54 -12.37 23.71
C HIS A 39 -4.85 -13.11 23.42
N PHE A 40 -4.77 -14.29 22.80
CA PHE A 40 -5.89 -15.13 22.40
C PHE A 40 -5.59 -16.59 22.76
N PRO A 41 -5.56 -16.93 24.07
CA PRO A 41 -5.03 -18.20 24.57
C PRO A 41 -5.86 -19.43 24.16
N SER A 42 -7.12 -19.25 23.77
CA SER A 42 -7.98 -20.31 23.22
C SER A 42 -7.66 -20.63 21.76
N SER A 43 -6.82 -19.82 21.09
CA SER A 43 -6.54 -19.90 19.66
C SER A 43 -5.09 -20.28 19.40
N SER A 44 -4.88 -21.35 18.64
CA SER A 44 -3.57 -21.72 18.06
C SER A 44 -3.56 -21.41 16.58
N VAL A 45 -2.43 -20.95 16.06
CA VAL A 45 -2.21 -20.59 14.66
C VAL A 45 -1.00 -21.33 14.12
N VAL A 46 -1.13 -21.87 12.92
CA VAL A 46 0.02 -22.36 12.15
C VAL A 46 0.44 -21.27 11.18
N GLN A 47 1.70 -20.83 11.29
CA GLN A 47 2.29 -19.83 10.42
C GLN A 47 3.37 -20.45 9.55
N PHE A 48 3.17 -20.36 8.23
CA PHE A 48 4.16 -20.73 7.21
C PHE A 48 4.85 -19.45 6.72
N CYS A 49 6.10 -19.27 7.16
CA CYS A 49 6.87 -18.06 6.89
C CYS A 49 7.54 -18.13 5.52
N SER A 50 7.29 -17.14 4.66
CA SER A 50 8.00 -16.96 3.39
C SER A 50 8.01 -18.21 2.49
N VAL A 51 6.83 -18.73 2.16
CA VAL A 51 6.65 -19.80 1.16
C VAL A 51 6.88 -19.22 -0.23
N PRO A 52 7.81 -19.75 -1.06
CA PRO A 52 8.11 -19.18 -2.37
C PRO A 52 6.97 -19.41 -3.36
N PHE A 53 6.54 -18.36 -4.06
CA PHE A 53 5.53 -18.43 -5.11
C PHE A 53 6.11 -18.23 -6.52
N ALA A 54 7.25 -17.57 -6.63
CA ALA A 54 7.94 -17.33 -7.88
C ALA A 54 9.45 -17.25 -7.67
N LYS A 55 10.22 -17.32 -8.74
CA LYS A 55 11.66 -17.06 -8.75
C LYS A 55 12.02 -15.94 -9.72
N VAL A 56 13.06 -15.21 -9.41
CA VAL A 56 13.70 -14.25 -10.31
C VAL A 56 14.94 -14.92 -10.89
N SER A 57 14.99 -15.10 -12.22
CA SER A 57 16.11 -15.75 -12.88
C SER A 57 17.27 -14.79 -13.14
N GLN A 58 16.96 -13.51 -13.33
CA GLN A 58 17.92 -12.45 -13.61
C GLN A 58 17.34 -11.12 -13.17
N ARG A 59 18.18 -10.21 -12.70
CA ARG A 59 17.76 -8.84 -12.37
C ARG A 59 17.13 -8.17 -13.58
N PHE A 60 16.04 -7.42 -13.35
CA PHE A 60 15.20 -6.76 -14.35
C PHE A 60 14.41 -7.70 -15.28
N ALA A 61 14.42 -9.00 -15.03
CA ALA A 61 13.57 -9.94 -15.74
C ALA A 61 12.24 -10.17 -15.00
N PRO A 62 11.15 -10.48 -15.72
CA PRO A 62 9.90 -10.95 -15.12
C PRO A 62 10.13 -12.19 -14.26
N CYS A 63 9.34 -12.32 -13.19
CA CYS A 63 9.38 -13.50 -12.34
C CYS A 63 8.78 -14.74 -13.04
N VAL A 64 9.24 -15.91 -12.63
CA VAL A 64 8.72 -17.19 -13.11
C VAL A 64 7.93 -17.85 -11.99
N PRO A 65 6.60 -18.01 -12.12
CA PRO A 65 5.77 -18.67 -11.13
C PRO A 65 6.23 -20.10 -10.84
N LEU A 66 6.16 -20.51 -9.58
CA LEU A 66 6.56 -21.84 -9.14
C LEU A 66 5.35 -22.78 -9.07
N ASN A 67 5.56 -24.01 -9.57
CA ASN A 67 4.55 -25.09 -9.52
C ASN A 67 4.86 -26.13 -8.43
N SER A 68 6.00 -25.99 -7.77
CA SER A 68 6.44 -26.84 -6.65
C SER A 68 7.40 -26.03 -5.76
N ILE A 69 7.63 -26.50 -4.55
CA ILE A 69 8.67 -25.92 -3.69
C ILE A 69 10.05 -26.38 -4.20
N PRO A 70 10.97 -25.48 -4.56
CA PRO A 70 12.31 -25.83 -4.97
C PRO A 70 13.10 -26.47 -3.81
N GLU A 71 13.99 -27.41 -4.12
CA GLU A 71 14.84 -28.06 -3.09
C GLU A 71 15.82 -27.08 -2.44
N ASN A 72 16.40 -26.19 -3.25
CA ASN A 72 17.35 -25.17 -2.83
C ASN A 72 16.85 -23.79 -3.29
N PHE A 73 16.03 -23.12 -2.48
CA PHE A 73 15.50 -21.79 -2.82
C PHE A 73 16.32 -20.67 -2.18
N ASP A 74 16.51 -20.73 -0.85
CA ASP A 74 17.10 -19.66 -0.07
C ASP A 74 18.01 -20.17 1.09
N GLY A 75 18.50 -21.38 0.96
CA GLY A 75 19.38 -22.01 1.95
C GLY A 75 18.67 -22.59 3.17
N ARG A 76 17.37 -22.37 3.34
CA ARG A 76 16.59 -23.01 4.41
C ARG A 76 16.38 -24.50 4.14
N PRO A 77 16.14 -25.32 5.18
CA PRO A 77 15.78 -26.73 4.97
C PRO A 77 14.53 -26.85 4.07
N HIS A 78 14.59 -27.80 3.14
CA HIS A 78 13.50 -27.99 2.18
C HIS A 78 12.15 -28.17 2.87
N ARG A 79 11.16 -27.35 2.49
CA ARG A 79 9.79 -27.32 3.02
C ARG A 79 9.68 -26.98 4.52
N ASP A 80 10.72 -26.43 5.13
CA ASP A 80 10.67 -25.88 6.49
C ASP A 80 10.43 -24.37 6.41
N PHE A 81 9.23 -23.93 6.72
CA PHE A 81 8.78 -22.55 6.72
C PHE A 81 8.57 -22.02 8.15
N THR A 82 9.42 -22.45 9.08
CA THR A 82 9.41 -21.94 10.45
C THR A 82 10.21 -20.65 10.64
N GLN A 83 10.93 -20.20 9.61
CA GLN A 83 11.67 -18.93 9.60
C GLN A 83 11.26 -18.09 8.40
N PHE A 84 11.24 -16.77 8.58
CA PHE A 84 11.07 -15.86 7.46
C PHE A 84 12.30 -15.91 6.54
N GLY A 85 12.07 -15.76 5.25
CA GLY A 85 13.11 -15.63 4.23
C GLY A 85 13.55 -14.17 4.05
N ALA A 86 14.12 -13.87 2.88
CA ALA A 86 14.58 -12.54 2.54
C ALA A 86 13.45 -11.62 2.06
N ALA A 87 13.62 -10.33 2.29
CA ALA A 87 12.86 -9.25 1.68
C ALA A 87 13.59 -8.68 0.44
N CYS A 88 12.91 -7.87 -0.35
CA CYS A 88 13.54 -7.16 -1.46
C CYS A 88 14.56 -6.12 -0.94
N PRO A 89 15.76 -6.03 -1.51
CA PRO A 89 16.73 -4.98 -1.18
C PRO A 89 16.11 -3.58 -1.31
N GLN A 90 16.33 -2.73 -0.29
CA GLN A 90 15.65 -1.45 -0.16
C GLN A 90 16.45 -0.42 0.63
N VAL A 91 16.04 0.84 0.58
CA VAL A 91 16.58 1.90 1.44
C VAL A 91 16.21 1.58 2.89
N GLY A 92 17.11 1.83 3.82
CA GLY A 92 16.82 1.57 5.24
C GLY A 92 16.79 0.10 5.64
N ALA A 93 17.37 -0.80 4.83
CA ALA A 93 17.39 -2.24 5.09
C ALA A 93 17.82 -2.61 6.52
N THR A 94 18.71 -1.84 7.14
CA THR A 94 19.15 -2.07 8.53
C THR A 94 18.23 -1.44 9.58
N LYS A 95 17.46 -0.43 9.22
CA LYS A 95 16.50 0.27 10.08
C LYS A 95 15.35 0.80 9.21
N PRO A 96 14.35 -0.04 8.88
CA PRO A 96 13.19 0.41 8.13
C PRO A 96 12.50 1.62 8.76
N SER A 97 11.98 2.52 7.92
CA SER A 97 11.42 3.80 8.38
C SER A 97 10.24 3.61 9.35
N TRP A 98 9.42 2.60 9.14
CA TRP A 98 8.27 2.31 10.00
C TRP A 98 8.65 1.81 11.40
N PHE A 99 9.88 1.35 11.66
CA PHE A 99 10.31 1.09 13.03
C PHE A 99 10.24 2.35 13.89
N SER A 100 10.39 3.52 13.27
CA SER A 100 10.21 4.79 13.96
C SER A 100 8.77 5.03 14.42
N ALA A 101 7.79 4.40 13.77
CA ALA A 101 6.37 4.59 14.09
C ALA A 101 5.96 3.95 15.42
N TYR A 102 6.67 2.91 15.91
CA TYR A 102 6.39 2.27 17.21
C TYR A 102 7.63 2.19 18.13
N GLY A 103 8.71 2.87 17.76
CA GLY A 103 9.85 3.11 18.63
C GLY A 103 10.87 1.97 18.70
N GLY A 104 10.88 1.04 17.75
CA GLY A 104 11.90 -0.03 17.67
C GLY A 104 11.45 -1.28 16.94
N ALA A 105 12.38 -2.23 16.78
CA ALA A 105 12.11 -3.50 16.14
C ALA A 105 11.42 -4.49 17.09
N LEU A 106 10.53 -5.33 16.55
CA LEU A 106 10.00 -6.51 17.24
C LEU A 106 10.98 -7.69 17.07
N GLU A 107 10.72 -8.81 17.74
CA GLU A 107 11.63 -9.96 17.70
C GLU A 107 11.79 -10.53 16.28
N ASP A 108 10.71 -10.62 15.51
CA ASP A 108 10.73 -11.11 14.13
C ASP A 108 11.37 -10.11 13.14
N ASP A 109 11.57 -8.85 13.53
CA ASP A 109 12.29 -7.85 12.73
C ASP A 109 13.81 -7.99 12.85
N LEU A 110 14.29 -8.73 13.84
CA LEU A 110 15.71 -8.88 14.07
C LEU A 110 16.34 -9.83 13.06
N GLY A 111 17.51 -9.45 12.54
CA GLY A 111 18.23 -10.25 11.57
C GLY A 111 17.55 -10.36 10.21
N LEU A 112 16.82 -9.32 9.78
CA LEU A 112 16.23 -9.24 8.44
C LEU A 112 17.28 -9.46 7.36
N GLU A 113 16.95 -10.30 6.40
CA GLU A 113 17.77 -10.59 5.23
C GLU A 113 17.15 -9.97 3.98
N PHE A 114 17.98 -9.56 3.03
CA PHE A 114 17.56 -8.92 1.80
C PHE A 114 18.22 -9.60 0.61
N ASP A 115 17.39 -10.11 -0.31
CA ASP A 115 17.85 -10.76 -1.53
C ASP A 115 16.81 -10.60 -2.65
N GLU A 116 17.22 -10.09 -3.79
CA GLU A 116 16.33 -9.82 -4.93
C GLU A 116 15.82 -11.07 -5.65
N PHE A 117 16.50 -12.21 -5.48
CA PHE A 117 16.20 -13.45 -6.17
C PHE A 117 15.26 -14.37 -5.38
N THR A 118 15.23 -14.20 -4.04
CA THR A 118 14.47 -15.06 -3.12
C THR A 118 13.38 -14.32 -2.33
N CYS A 119 13.18 -13.02 -2.57
CA CYS A 119 12.18 -12.21 -1.87
C CYS A 119 10.73 -12.46 -2.31
N LEU A 120 10.49 -13.22 -3.39
CA LEU A 120 9.15 -13.47 -3.90
C LEU A 120 8.47 -14.63 -3.14
N THR A 121 8.01 -14.31 -1.93
CA THR A 121 7.42 -15.26 -1.00
C THR A 121 6.10 -14.75 -0.44
N VAL A 122 5.28 -15.67 0.07
CA VAL A 122 4.08 -15.39 0.86
C VAL A 122 4.23 -15.95 2.26
N SER A 123 3.80 -15.19 3.26
CA SER A 123 3.65 -15.69 4.63
C SER A 123 2.18 -15.94 4.91
N ILE A 124 1.85 -17.15 5.38
CA ILE A 124 0.48 -17.62 5.53
C ILE A 124 0.24 -17.96 7.00
N SER A 125 -0.80 -17.41 7.61
CA SER A 125 -1.21 -17.80 8.97
C SER A 125 -2.63 -18.36 8.95
N VAL A 126 -2.80 -19.50 9.57
CA VAL A 126 -4.03 -20.28 9.54
C VAL A 126 -4.41 -20.68 10.96
N PRO A 127 -5.65 -20.47 11.41
CA PRO A 127 -6.13 -21.08 12.64
C PRO A 127 -5.93 -22.61 12.59
N GLU A 128 -5.29 -23.19 13.59
CA GLU A 128 -4.96 -24.62 13.61
C GLU A 128 -6.17 -25.51 13.34
N THR A 129 -7.34 -25.10 13.85
CA THR A 129 -8.61 -25.81 13.67
C THR A 129 -9.07 -25.89 12.22
N CYS A 130 -8.56 -25.02 11.33
CA CYS A 130 -8.88 -25.02 9.90
C CYS A 130 -8.03 -26.03 9.10
N LEU A 131 -6.95 -26.53 9.69
CA LEU A 131 -6.06 -27.53 9.09
C LEU A 131 -6.36 -28.96 9.55
N SER A 132 -7.06 -29.12 10.67
CA SER A 132 -7.37 -30.42 11.24
C SER A 132 -8.41 -31.16 10.41
N VAL A 133 -8.12 -32.38 10.00
CA VAL A 133 -9.15 -33.30 9.48
C VAL A 133 -10.07 -33.62 10.66
N HIS A 134 -11.34 -33.23 10.57
CA HIS A 134 -12.32 -33.55 11.61
C HIS A 134 -12.43 -35.08 11.81
N ALA A 135 -12.52 -35.52 13.06
CA ALA A 135 -12.82 -36.91 13.42
C ALA A 135 -14.13 -37.31 12.74
N GLY A 136 -14.04 -38.03 11.61
CA GLY A 136 -15.20 -38.36 10.77
C GLY A 136 -14.95 -38.28 9.27
N GLY A 137 -13.74 -37.85 8.84
CA GLY A 137 -13.34 -37.85 7.42
C GLY A 137 -14.01 -36.78 6.55
N LYS A 138 -14.68 -35.78 7.15
CA LYS A 138 -15.17 -34.62 6.38
C LYS A 138 -14.00 -33.69 6.07
N GLU A 139 -13.89 -33.29 4.81
CA GLU A 139 -13.01 -32.20 4.36
C GLU A 139 -13.29 -30.96 5.22
N PRO A 140 -12.22 -30.24 5.67
CA PRO A 140 -12.40 -29.02 6.43
C PRO A 140 -13.11 -27.97 5.57
N GLU A 141 -14.01 -27.24 6.20
CA GLU A 141 -14.67 -26.11 5.54
C GLU A 141 -13.66 -25.03 5.19
N LEU A 142 -13.58 -24.63 3.91
CA LEU A 142 -12.69 -23.59 3.47
C LEU A 142 -13.10 -22.22 4.04
N ARG A 143 -12.10 -21.40 4.39
CA ARG A 143 -12.27 -20.13 5.09
C ARG A 143 -11.92 -18.94 4.19
N PRO A 144 -12.54 -17.77 4.40
CA PRO A 144 -12.14 -16.54 3.73
C PRO A 144 -10.63 -16.32 3.83
N VAL A 145 -10.06 -15.78 2.76
CA VAL A 145 -8.63 -15.45 2.69
C VAL A 145 -8.47 -13.93 2.71
N MET A 146 -7.67 -13.42 3.62
CA MET A 146 -7.30 -12.00 3.70
C MET A 146 -5.87 -11.84 3.21
N VAL A 147 -5.67 -11.08 2.14
CA VAL A 147 -4.35 -10.91 1.48
C VAL A 147 -3.88 -9.48 1.64
N TYR A 148 -2.77 -9.28 2.34
CA TYR A 148 -2.15 -7.98 2.56
C TYR A 148 -1.07 -7.66 1.54
N ILE A 149 -1.13 -6.46 0.98
CA ILE A 149 -0.07 -5.84 0.18
C ILE A 149 0.46 -4.64 0.95
N HIS A 150 1.73 -4.71 1.36
CA HIS A 150 2.34 -3.65 2.15
C HIS A 150 2.53 -2.35 1.37
N GLY A 151 2.62 -1.22 2.07
CA GLY A 151 2.95 0.08 1.53
C GLY A 151 4.46 0.35 1.46
N GLY A 152 4.83 1.62 1.65
CA GLY A 152 6.21 2.08 1.65
C GLY A 152 6.65 2.74 0.34
N GLY A 153 5.73 3.42 -0.37
CA GLY A 153 6.03 4.20 -1.58
C GLY A 153 6.59 3.38 -2.75
N ALA A 154 6.45 2.05 -2.73
CA ALA A 154 7.12 1.12 -3.63
C ALA A 154 8.67 1.19 -3.59
N GLN A 155 9.24 1.85 -2.58
CA GLN A 155 10.68 1.97 -2.32
C GLN A 155 11.13 1.01 -1.23
N GLU A 156 10.31 0.81 -0.24
CA GLU A 156 10.54 -0.03 0.93
C GLU A 156 9.29 -0.81 1.32
N GLY A 157 9.42 -1.79 2.21
CA GLY A 157 8.33 -2.62 2.72
C GLY A 157 8.77 -4.07 2.88
N ILE A 158 8.39 -4.69 3.99
CA ILE A 158 8.77 -6.06 4.34
C ILE A 158 7.63 -6.85 4.98
N GLY A 159 6.38 -6.47 4.69
CA GLY A 159 5.19 -7.00 5.34
C GLY A 159 5.09 -8.54 5.40
N HIS A 160 5.72 -9.25 4.48
CA HIS A 160 5.74 -10.72 4.44
C HIS A 160 6.83 -11.36 5.34
N VAL A 161 7.74 -10.55 5.91
CA VAL A 161 8.85 -11.00 6.78
C VAL A 161 9.01 -10.13 8.03
N ASP A 162 8.04 -9.29 8.34
CA ASP A 162 8.06 -8.25 9.36
C ASP A 162 7.22 -8.65 10.57
N GLY A 163 7.74 -8.40 11.77
CA GLY A 163 7.06 -8.64 13.03
C GLY A 163 5.82 -7.76 13.23
N LEU A 164 5.86 -6.47 12.84
CA LEU A 164 4.70 -5.57 12.91
C LEU A 164 3.53 -6.09 12.07
N HIS A 165 3.79 -6.50 10.85
CA HIS A 165 2.79 -7.00 9.92
C HIS A 165 2.53 -8.51 10.07
N SER A 166 3.07 -9.15 11.12
CA SER A 166 2.78 -10.56 11.38
C SER A 166 1.27 -10.77 11.52
N ASN A 167 0.73 -11.52 10.58
CA ASN A 167 -0.72 -11.77 10.50
C ASN A 167 -1.19 -12.91 11.41
N ALA A 168 -0.31 -13.50 12.23
CA ALA A 168 -0.66 -14.58 13.13
C ALA A 168 -1.64 -14.16 14.23
N ALA A 169 -1.48 -12.94 14.79
CA ALA A 169 -2.41 -12.44 15.79
C ALA A 169 -3.79 -12.14 15.20
N LEU A 170 -3.85 -11.66 13.95
CA LEU A 170 -5.10 -11.44 13.22
C LEU A 170 -5.84 -12.76 12.97
N ALA A 171 -5.12 -13.81 12.53
CA ALA A 171 -5.68 -15.15 12.37
C ALA A 171 -6.17 -15.74 13.70
N ALA A 172 -5.42 -15.57 14.80
CA ALA A 172 -5.84 -16.00 16.13
C ALA A 172 -7.12 -15.27 16.58
N TYR A 173 -7.19 -13.96 16.38
CA TYR A 173 -8.36 -13.17 16.75
C TYR A 173 -9.60 -13.54 15.92
N SER A 174 -9.42 -13.91 14.66
CA SER A 174 -10.52 -14.42 13.82
C SER A 174 -11.18 -15.66 14.44
N SER A 175 -10.40 -16.50 15.11
CA SER A 175 -10.90 -17.69 15.83
C SER A 175 -11.69 -17.31 17.08
N GLU A 176 -11.21 -16.34 17.87
CA GLU A 176 -11.95 -15.82 19.03
C GLU A 176 -13.33 -15.27 18.65
N LEU A 177 -13.42 -14.67 17.46
CA LEU A 177 -14.67 -14.16 16.93
C LEU A 177 -15.57 -15.27 16.32
N SER A 178 -15.12 -16.52 16.28
CA SER A 178 -15.76 -17.60 15.50
C SER A 178 -15.93 -17.24 14.01
N LEU A 179 -15.08 -16.36 13.50
CA LEU A 179 -15.00 -15.91 12.11
C LEU A 179 -13.62 -16.28 11.55
N HIS A 180 -13.34 -17.59 11.50
CA HIS A 180 -12.03 -18.08 11.07
C HIS A 180 -11.64 -17.54 9.69
N ALA A 181 -10.44 -16.99 9.56
CA ALA A 181 -9.88 -16.50 8.30
C ALA A 181 -8.43 -16.96 8.13
N VAL A 182 -8.06 -17.29 6.91
CA VAL A 182 -6.67 -17.49 6.49
C VAL A 182 -6.10 -16.14 6.11
N THR A 183 -4.94 -15.78 6.64
CA THR A 183 -4.30 -14.49 6.37
C THR A 183 -2.99 -14.70 5.62
N VAL A 184 -2.73 -13.87 4.61
CA VAL A 184 -1.59 -13.99 3.70
C VAL A 184 -0.94 -12.61 3.50
N ASN A 185 0.38 -12.53 3.63
CA ASN A 185 1.16 -11.36 3.25
C ASN A 185 2.03 -11.68 2.03
N ILE A 186 2.08 -10.77 1.07
CA ILE A 186 2.81 -10.94 -0.20
C ILE A 186 4.11 -10.13 -0.18
N GLY A 187 5.24 -10.78 -0.56
CA GLY A 187 6.48 -10.12 -0.93
C GLY A 187 6.53 -9.82 -2.42
N TYR A 188 7.14 -8.70 -2.80
CA TYR A 188 7.30 -8.28 -4.18
C TYR A 188 8.50 -7.36 -4.34
N ARG A 189 9.03 -7.22 -5.58
CA ARG A 189 10.16 -6.35 -5.85
C ARG A 189 9.79 -4.88 -5.78
N LEU A 190 10.71 -4.09 -5.27
CA LEU A 190 10.62 -2.67 -4.97
C LEU A 190 11.62 -1.87 -5.82
N ASN A 191 11.54 -0.55 -5.74
CA ASN A 191 12.49 0.41 -6.28
C ASN A 191 12.94 0.08 -7.71
N TRP A 192 14.19 0.36 -8.09
CA TRP A 192 14.72 0.03 -9.42
C TRP A 192 14.63 -1.45 -9.78
N LEU A 193 14.62 -2.35 -8.78
CA LEU A 193 14.51 -3.80 -8.99
C LEU A 193 13.14 -4.21 -9.51
N GLY A 194 12.08 -3.46 -9.16
CA GLY A 194 10.69 -3.75 -9.53
C GLY A 194 10.09 -2.79 -10.57
N SER A 195 10.66 -1.61 -10.78
CA SER A 195 10.03 -0.54 -11.57
C SER A 195 10.89 0.04 -12.69
N LEU A 196 12.04 -0.56 -13.00
CA LEU A 196 12.88 -0.10 -14.10
C LEU A 196 12.13 -0.17 -15.44
N VAL A 197 12.07 0.98 -16.14
CA VAL A 197 11.53 1.10 -17.50
C VAL A 197 12.55 1.86 -18.35
N CYS A 198 13.05 1.23 -19.39
CA CYS A 198 14.02 1.87 -20.27
C CYS A 198 14.09 1.20 -21.66
N GLN A 199 14.73 1.89 -22.59
CA GLN A 199 14.92 1.39 -23.95
C GLN A 199 15.77 0.11 -23.99
N ASP A 200 16.81 0.00 -23.16
CA ASP A 200 17.72 -1.16 -23.19
C ASP A 200 17.00 -2.45 -22.76
N VAL A 201 16.13 -2.39 -21.74
CA VAL A 201 15.27 -3.53 -21.33
C VAL A 201 14.24 -3.87 -22.42
N LEU A 202 13.70 -2.83 -23.09
CA LEU A 202 12.76 -3.03 -24.19
C LEU A 202 13.41 -3.73 -25.37
N ASP A 203 14.64 -3.36 -25.73
CA ASP A 203 15.38 -3.95 -26.86
C ASP A 203 15.78 -5.40 -26.55
N GLU A 204 16.17 -5.71 -25.31
CA GLU A 204 16.40 -7.08 -24.86
C GLU A 204 15.11 -7.94 -24.98
N TYR A 205 13.97 -7.40 -24.54
CA TYR A 205 12.67 -8.08 -24.65
C TYR A 205 12.25 -8.31 -26.11
N LYS A 206 12.52 -7.34 -27.02
CA LYS A 206 12.23 -7.52 -28.45
C LYS A 206 13.05 -8.62 -29.08
N ALA A 207 14.28 -8.82 -28.60
CA ALA A 207 15.16 -9.89 -29.06
C ALA A 207 14.69 -11.29 -28.60
N ASP A 208 14.07 -11.39 -27.43
CA ASP A 208 13.48 -12.62 -26.88
C ASP A 208 12.15 -12.36 -26.16
N PRO A 209 11.01 -12.23 -26.89
CA PRO A 209 9.71 -11.90 -26.31
C PRO A 209 9.02 -13.07 -25.58
N LEU A 210 9.65 -14.22 -25.43
CA LEU A 210 9.05 -15.40 -24.78
C LEU A 210 9.11 -15.33 -23.25
N VAL A 211 9.85 -14.39 -22.68
CA VAL A 211 10.13 -14.33 -21.23
C VAL A 211 8.88 -14.01 -20.41
N SER A 212 7.96 -13.17 -20.88
CA SER A 212 6.69 -12.90 -20.21
C SER A 212 5.59 -12.46 -21.17
N PRO A 213 4.35 -12.98 -21.02
CA PRO A 213 3.20 -12.50 -21.77
C PRO A 213 2.80 -11.08 -21.39
N HIS A 214 3.22 -10.58 -20.21
CA HIS A 214 2.92 -9.25 -19.67
C HIS A 214 3.95 -8.18 -20.05
N GLY A 215 4.95 -8.52 -20.87
CA GLY A 215 6.03 -7.58 -21.23
C GLY A 215 7.13 -7.48 -20.17
N PRO A 216 8.12 -6.60 -20.40
CA PRO A 216 9.32 -6.51 -19.57
C PRO A 216 9.20 -5.54 -18.39
N PHE A 217 8.10 -4.78 -18.27
CA PHE A 217 7.96 -3.68 -17.33
C PHE A 217 6.97 -3.99 -16.19
N ASN A 218 6.86 -3.07 -15.22
CA ASN A 218 5.96 -3.21 -14.08
C ASN A 218 6.17 -4.51 -13.27
N LEU A 219 7.42 -4.87 -13.04
CA LEU A 219 7.77 -6.14 -12.40
C LEU A 219 7.15 -6.26 -11.00
N THR A 220 7.04 -5.17 -10.25
CA THR A 220 6.30 -5.09 -8.97
C THR A 220 4.87 -5.61 -9.11
N ILE A 221 4.12 -5.16 -10.13
CA ILE A 221 2.74 -5.61 -10.37
C ILE A 221 2.71 -7.04 -10.88
N GLN A 222 3.66 -7.44 -11.72
CA GLN A 222 3.77 -8.82 -12.20
C GLN A 222 4.02 -9.79 -11.05
N ASP A 223 4.90 -9.44 -10.11
CA ASP A 223 5.20 -10.24 -8.92
C ASP A 223 3.94 -10.43 -8.05
N GLN A 224 3.20 -9.36 -7.80
CA GLN A 224 1.94 -9.42 -7.04
C GLN A 224 0.88 -10.26 -7.75
N ARG A 225 0.75 -10.16 -9.08
CA ARG A 225 -0.16 -11.02 -9.87
C ARG A 225 0.25 -12.49 -9.83
N ALA A 226 1.55 -12.77 -9.89
CA ALA A 226 2.06 -14.12 -9.71
C ALA A 226 1.71 -14.69 -8.33
N ALA A 227 1.80 -13.86 -7.28
CA ALA A 227 1.38 -14.25 -5.93
C ALA A 227 -0.12 -14.55 -5.85
N PHE A 228 -0.99 -13.71 -6.41
CA PHE A 228 -2.44 -13.99 -6.48
C PHE A 228 -2.73 -15.28 -7.26
N GLY A 229 -2.04 -15.51 -8.39
CA GLY A 229 -2.17 -16.75 -9.16
C GLY A 229 -1.76 -17.99 -8.35
N TRP A 230 -0.69 -17.87 -7.55
CA TRP A 230 -0.25 -18.90 -6.64
C TRP A 230 -1.26 -19.14 -5.51
N ILE A 231 -1.80 -18.07 -4.90
CA ILE A 231 -2.83 -18.14 -3.87
C ILE A 231 -4.07 -18.86 -4.43
N HIS A 232 -4.59 -18.47 -5.58
CA HIS A 232 -5.72 -19.15 -6.21
C HIS A 232 -5.50 -20.65 -6.39
N LYS A 233 -4.28 -21.05 -6.72
CA LYS A 233 -3.95 -22.44 -7.00
C LYS A 233 -3.75 -23.28 -5.75
N TYR A 234 -3.15 -22.71 -4.70
CA TYR A 234 -2.63 -23.51 -3.58
C TYR A 234 -3.26 -23.23 -2.23
N ILE A 235 -3.97 -22.12 -2.04
CA ILE A 235 -4.46 -21.71 -0.71
C ILE A 235 -5.46 -22.72 -0.12
N GLY A 236 -6.12 -23.51 -0.95
CA GLY A 236 -7.02 -24.58 -0.51
C GLY A 236 -6.36 -25.63 0.37
N GLY A 237 -5.08 -25.96 0.09
CA GLY A 237 -4.29 -26.87 0.94
C GLY A 237 -3.90 -26.29 2.30
N PHE A 238 -4.12 -25.00 2.50
CA PHE A 238 -3.99 -24.29 3.78
C PHE A 238 -5.36 -23.97 4.41
N GLY A 239 -6.45 -24.56 3.91
CA GLY A 239 -7.82 -24.33 4.40
C GLY A 239 -8.45 -23.02 3.96
N GLY A 240 -7.87 -22.30 2.98
CA GLY A 240 -8.39 -21.05 2.45
C GLY A 240 -9.30 -21.27 1.22
N ASP A 241 -10.34 -20.45 1.10
CA ASP A 241 -11.25 -20.43 -0.06
C ASP A 241 -10.75 -19.46 -1.12
N SER A 242 -10.21 -19.97 -2.23
CA SER A 242 -9.77 -19.17 -3.37
C SER A 242 -10.91 -18.42 -4.08
N ASN A 243 -12.18 -18.73 -3.77
CA ASN A 243 -13.35 -18.01 -4.24
C ASN A 243 -13.86 -16.95 -3.25
N ASN A 244 -13.14 -16.74 -2.16
CA ASN A 244 -13.50 -15.78 -1.13
C ASN A 244 -12.26 -15.03 -0.61
N ILE A 245 -11.62 -14.24 -1.49
CA ILE A 245 -10.42 -13.47 -1.20
C ILE A 245 -10.80 -12.01 -0.97
N THR A 246 -10.34 -11.45 0.16
CA THR A 246 -10.34 -10.01 0.43
C THR A 246 -8.92 -9.50 0.42
N ALA A 247 -8.58 -8.65 -0.55
CA ALA A 247 -7.29 -7.98 -0.59
C ALA A 247 -7.34 -6.66 0.18
N PHE A 248 -6.29 -6.35 0.93
CA PHE A 248 -6.17 -5.07 1.62
C PHE A 248 -4.74 -4.57 1.58
N GLY A 249 -4.59 -3.27 1.62
CA GLY A 249 -3.28 -2.64 1.55
C GLY A 249 -3.34 -1.18 1.95
N GLU A 250 -2.24 -0.70 2.47
CA GLU A 250 -2.07 0.67 2.93
C GLU A 250 -1.11 1.42 2.01
N SER A 251 -1.37 2.74 1.80
CA SER A 251 -0.47 3.60 1.02
C SER A 251 -0.22 3.05 -0.40
N ALA A 252 1.04 2.82 -0.79
CA ALA A 252 1.39 2.21 -2.07
C ALA A 252 0.72 0.83 -2.27
N GLY A 253 0.52 0.05 -1.21
CA GLY A 253 -0.19 -1.23 -1.28
C GLY A 253 -1.65 -1.07 -1.72
N SER A 254 -2.34 -0.05 -1.22
CA SER A 254 -3.68 0.33 -1.65
C SER A 254 -3.69 0.77 -3.12
N ILE A 255 -2.73 1.58 -3.52
CA ILE A 255 -2.58 2.06 -4.90
C ILE A 255 -2.39 0.88 -5.86
N PHE A 256 -1.56 -0.11 -5.51
CA PHE A 256 -1.39 -1.31 -6.33
C PHE A 256 -2.68 -2.10 -6.46
N LEU A 257 -3.52 -2.18 -5.42
CA LEU A 257 -4.83 -2.82 -5.50
C LEU A 257 -5.75 -2.11 -6.51
N VAL A 258 -5.75 -0.78 -6.55
CA VAL A 258 -6.46 -0.01 -7.58
C VAL A 258 -5.94 -0.35 -8.98
N TYR A 259 -4.63 -0.42 -9.17
CA TYR A 259 -4.05 -0.82 -10.46
C TYR A 259 -4.41 -2.25 -10.85
N HIS A 260 -4.46 -3.18 -9.91
CA HIS A 260 -4.92 -4.55 -10.18
C HIS A 260 -6.37 -4.58 -10.65
N ILE A 261 -7.27 -3.83 -10.03
CA ILE A 261 -8.67 -3.74 -10.45
C ILE A 261 -8.78 -3.13 -11.85
N CYS A 262 -8.06 -2.04 -12.10
CA CYS A 262 -8.10 -1.33 -13.38
C CYS A 262 -7.48 -2.13 -14.55
N GLY A 263 -6.46 -2.91 -14.27
CA GLY A 263 -5.63 -3.58 -15.26
C GLY A 263 -5.90 -5.08 -15.44
N SER A 264 -6.82 -5.71 -14.68
CA SER A 264 -7.08 -7.14 -14.78
C SER A 264 -8.49 -7.45 -15.28
N SER A 265 -8.57 -8.29 -16.31
CA SER A 265 -9.83 -8.93 -16.70
C SER A 265 -10.14 -10.20 -15.90
N GLU A 266 -9.13 -10.77 -15.24
CA GLU A 266 -9.24 -11.98 -14.43
C GLU A 266 -9.46 -11.59 -12.96
N ARG A 267 -10.26 -12.38 -12.23
CA ARG A 267 -10.50 -12.18 -10.81
C ARG A 267 -9.24 -12.48 -10.01
N LEU A 268 -8.68 -11.46 -9.36
CA LEU A 268 -7.56 -11.62 -8.43
C LEU A 268 -8.04 -11.77 -6.97
N PHE A 269 -9.10 -11.09 -6.62
CA PHE A 269 -9.76 -11.12 -5.31
C PHE A 269 -11.26 -10.81 -5.48
N ASN A 270 -12.04 -10.95 -4.41
CA ASN A 270 -13.47 -10.67 -4.45
C ASN A 270 -13.80 -9.28 -3.88
N ARG A 271 -13.13 -8.89 -2.82
CA ARG A 271 -13.34 -7.64 -2.09
C ARG A 271 -12.02 -6.93 -1.86
N VAL A 272 -12.11 -5.61 -1.66
CA VAL A 272 -10.91 -4.80 -1.45
C VAL A 272 -11.09 -3.82 -0.30
N ILE A 273 -10.02 -3.61 0.48
CA ILE A 273 -9.92 -2.55 1.47
C ILE A 273 -8.76 -1.65 1.05
N LEU A 274 -9.09 -0.41 0.69
CA LEU A 274 -8.18 0.62 0.22
C LEU A 274 -7.87 1.59 1.36
N GLN A 275 -6.66 1.49 1.93
CA GLN A 275 -6.23 2.26 3.08
C GLN A 275 -5.24 3.34 2.63
N SER A 276 -5.60 4.61 2.80
CA SER A 276 -4.69 5.76 2.61
C SER A 276 -4.00 5.83 1.23
N GLY A 277 -4.67 5.34 0.16
CA GLY A 277 -4.08 5.39 -1.18
C GLY A 277 -5.04 4.94 -2.29
N VAL A 278 -5.36 5.85 -3.21
CA VAL A 278 -6.28 5.55 -4.33
C VAL A 278 -5.84 6.09 -5.68
N VAL A 279 -5.02 7.13 -5.72
CA VAL A 279 -4.68 7.81 -6.97
C VAL A 279 -3.21 8.08 -7.07
N PHE A 280 -2.63 7.56 -8.14
CA PHE A 280 -1.36 8.08 -8.63
C PHE A 280 -1.36 8.01 -10.16
N GLY A 281 -0.66 8.96 -10.77
CA GLY A 281 -0.44 8.96 -12.19
C GLY A 281 0.58 7.92 -12.61
N ASN A 282 0.60 7.69 -13.90
CA ASN A 282 1.60 6.82 -14.51
C ASN A 282 2.69 7.70 -15.14
N GLY A 283 3.94 7.25 -15.07
CA GLY A 283 5.03 7.87 -15.83
C GLY A 283 4.88 7.57 -17.33
N THR A 284 5.31 8.50 -18.19
CA THR A 284 5.46 8.21 -19.63
C THR A 284 6.76 7.42 -19.85
N PHE A 285 6.88 6.78 -21.03
CA PHE A 285 8.11 6.07 -21.38
C PHE A 285 9.32 7.01 -21.42
N GLU A 286 9.12 8.23 -21.95
CA GLU A 286 10.16 9.25 -22.05
C GLU A 286 10.66 9.69 -20.67
N GLN A 287 9.72 9.92 -19.72
CA GLN A 287 10.08 10.27 -18.34
C GLN A 287 10.86 9.13 -17.67
N LYS A 288 10.37 7.90 -17.77
CA LYS A 288 11.04 6.72 -17.21
C LYS A 288 12.40 6.47 -17.82
N ASN A 289 12.54 6.65 -19.14
CA ASN A 289 13.83 6.51 -19.81
C ASN A 289 14.79 7.64 -19.45
N ALA A 290 14.31 8.86 -19.18
CA ALA A 290 15.15 9.95 -18.65
C ALA A 290 15.66 9.64 -17.22
N GLU A 291 14.83 9.06 -16.35
CA GLU A 291 15.24 8.56 -15.03
C GLU A 291 16.35 7.51 -15.17
N TYR A 292 16.19 6.59 -16.13
CA TYR A 292 17.22 5.59 -16.45
C TYR A 292 18.55 6.23 -16.88
N GLN A 293 18.54 7.30 -17.69
CA GLN A 293 19.77 8.02 -18.04
C GLN A 293 20.44 8.64 -16.80
N GLY A 294 19.64 9.13 -15.86
CA GLY A 294 20.13 9.60 -14.54
C GLY A 294 20.82 8.47 -13.75
N LEU A 295 20.20 7.27 -13.74
CA LEU A 295 20.77 6.07 -13.11
C LEU A 295 22.12 5.68 -13.74
N LEU A 296 22.20 5.63 -15.07
CA LEU A 296 23.44 5.33 -15.79
C LEU A 296 24.55 6.32 -15.44
N LYS A 297 24.24 7.61 -15.41
CA LYS A 297 25.18 8.68 -15.05
C LYS A 297 25.64 8.53 -13.59
N HIS A 298 24.73 8.18 -12.68
CA HIS A 298 25.08 7.96 -11.27
C HIS A 298 26.16 6.89 -11.09
N PHE A 299 26.12 5.82 -11.92
CA PHE A 299 27.10 4.74 -11.90
C PHE A 299 28.24 4.90 -12.92
N GLY A 300 28.29 5.99 -13.70
CA GLY A 300 29.35 6.26 -14.67
C GLY A 300 29.40 5.27 -15.85
N ILE A 301 28.24 4.76 -16.27
CA ILE A 301 28.13 3.73 -17.32
C ILE A 301 27.33 4.19 -18.55
N GLU A 302 26.98 5.45 -18.64
CA GLU A 302 26.17 6.06 -19.70
C GLU A 302 26.80 5.92 -21.10
N HIS A 303 28.12 5.91 -21.19
CA HIS A 303 28.85 5.81 -22.47
C HIS A 303 29.05 4.36 -22.96
N SER A 304 28.54 3.35 -22.26
CA SER A 304 28.62 1.95 -22.65
C SER A 304 27.57 1.63 -23.73
N SER A 305 27.77 0.52 -24.49
CA SER A 305 26.73 0.00 -25.39
C SER A 305 25.47 -0.44 -24.60
N ALA A 306 24.31 -0.50 -25.25
CA ALA A 306 23.04 -0.89 -24.62
C ALA A 306 23.13 -2.19 -23.80
N SER A 307 23.65 -3.25 -24.42
CA SER A 307 23.84 -4.55 -23.75
C SER A 307 24.85 -4.47 -22.60
N ALA A 308 25.94 -3.69 -22.75
CA ALA A 308 26.92 -3.51 -21.71
C ALA A 308 26.38 -2.67 -20.52
N ARG A 309 25.47 -1.72 -20.76
CA ARG A 309 24.82 -0.96 -19.69
C ARG A 309 23.99 -1.84 -18.77
N LEU A 310 23.10 -2.68 -19.35
CA LEU A 310 22.29 -3.62 -18.56
C LEU A 310 23.16 -4.62 -17.80
N GLU A 311 24.18 -5.19 -18.46
CA GLU A 311 25.08 -6.13 -17.81
C GLU A 311 25.83 -5.51 -16.63
N LYS A 312 26.33 -4.28 -16.79
CA LYS A 312 26.97 -3.54 -15.69
C LYS A 312 25.99 -3.22 -14.56
N LEU A 313 24.75 -2.83 -14.85
CA LEU A 313 23.72 -2.61 -13.83
C LEU A 313 23.33 -3.90 -13.08
N ARG A 314 23.36 -5.06 -13.77
CA ARG A 314 23.15 -6.35 -13.12
C ARG A 314 24.26 -6.71 -12.13
N GLN A 315 25.47 -6.18 -12.32
CA GLN A 315 26.62 -6.37 -11.45
C GLN A 315 26.70 -5.36 -10.29
N VAL A 316 25.93 -4.27 -10.34
CA VAL A 316 25.86 -3.31 -9.21
C VAL A 316 25.25 -4.02 -8.00
N PRO A 317 25.81 -3.91 -6.79
CA PRO A 317 25.18 -4.41 -5.57
C PRO A 317 23.74 -3.88 -5.43
N ALA A 318 22.80 -4.78 -5.12
CA ALA A 318 21.37 -4.43 -5.09
C ALA A 318 21.05 -3.30 -4.09
N GLU A 319 21.77 -3.24 -2.97
CA GLU A 319 21.62 -2.20 -1.94
C GLU A 319 22.06 -0.82 -2.44
N LEU A 320 23.07 -0.75 -3.32
CA LEU A 320 23.49 0.50 -3.94
C LEU A 320 22.48 0.95 -4.99
N LEU A 321 21.95 0.01 -5.76
CA LEU A 321 20.90 0.29 -6.74
C LEU A 321 19.64 0.82 -6.04
N ALA A 322 19.20 0.17 -4.96
CA ALA A 322 18.03 0.56 -4.20
C ALA A 322 18.15 1.98 -3.58
N LYS A 323 19.38 2.42 -3.25
CA LYS A 323 19.66 3.75 -2.69
C LYS A 323 19.81 4.85 -3.76
N CYS A 324 19.85 4.49 -5.04
CA CYS A 324 20.04 5.48 -6.09
C CYS A 324 18.79 6.38 -6.21
N PRO A 325 18.96 7.71 -6.12
CA PRO A 325 17.84 8.67 -6.18
C PRO A 325 17.28 8.81 -7.60
N GLY A 326 16.19 9.56 -7.73
CA GLY A 326 15.65 9.97 -9.03
C GLY A 326 14.66 8.98 -9.64
N GLN A 327 14.15 8.04 -8.87
CA GLN A 327 13.21 7.05 -9.30
C GLN A 327 11.76 7.45 -9.02
N HIS A 328 10.90 7.35 -10.04
CA HIS A 328 9.46 7.34 -9.86
C HIS A 328 8.95 5.89 -9.88
N THR A 329 8.47 5.42 -8.74
CA THR A 329 8.03 4.03 -8.56
C THR A 329 6.63 3.73 -9.04
N LEU A 330 5.94 4.74 -9.57
CA LEU A 330 4.61 4.57 -10.12
C LEU A 330 4.60 3.61 -11.31
N PRO A 331 3.55 2.78 -11.45
CA PRO A 331 3.40 1.89 -12.58
C PRO A 331 3.48 2.63 -13.91
N PHE A 332 4.05 1.97 -14.88
CA PHE A 332 4.17 2.45 -16.26
C PHE A 332 3.02 1.87 -17.11
N VAL A 333 2.52 2.65 -18.05
CA VAL A 333 1.54 2.14 -19.01
C VAL A 333 2.23 1.38 -20.12
N ASP A 334 1.78 0.16 -20.38
CA ASP A 334 2.37 -0.75 -21.35
C ASP A 334 2.17 -0.36 -22.83
N ASP A 335 1.73 0.87 -23.08
CA ASP A 335 1.53 1.39 -24.44
C ASP A 335 2.84 1.95 -25.00
N VAL A 336 3.73 1.04 -25.39
CA VAL A 336 5.01 1.40 -26.00
C VAL A 336 4.89 1.26 -27.52
N PRO A 337 5.10 2.34 -28.29
CA PRO A 337 5.02 2.28 -29.74
C PRO A 337 5.87 1.17 -30.36
N GLY A 338 5.27 0.35 -31.22
CA GLY A 338 5.97 -0.73 -31.93
C GLY A 338 6.23 -1.99 -31.10
N VAL A 339 5.61 -2.14 -29.92
CA VAL A 339 5.71 -3.35 -29.10
C VAL A 339 4.32 -3.96 -28.88
N SER A 340 4.15 -5.21 -29.30
CA SER A 340 2.94 -5.98 -29.04
C SER A 340 3.14 -6.84 -27.81
N ILE A 341 2.50 -6.47 -26.69
CA ILE A 341 2.46 -7.27 -25.46
C ILE A 341 1.22 -8.18 -25.53
N LYS A 342 1.41 -9.49 -25.37
CA LYS A 342 0.30 -10.47 -25.50
C LYS A 342 -0.81 -10.27 -24.46
N LYS A 343 -0.42 -9.98 -23.23
CA LYS A 343 -1.34 -9.71 -22.09
C LYS A 343 -0.89 -8.43 -21.39
N PRO A 344 -1.13 -7.25 -21.97
CA PRO A 344 -0.72 -5.99 -21.32
C PRO A 344 -1.38 -5.85 -19.96
N LEU A 345 -0.64 -5.31 -19.01
CA LEU A 345 -1.16 -5.06 -17.65
C LEU A 345 -2.20 -3.94 -17.66
N PHE A 346 -2.08 -3.00 -18.60
CA PHE A 346 -2.99 -1.86 -18.79
C PHE A 346 -3.47 -1.78 -20.24
N PRO A 347 -4.33 -2.70 -20.71
CA PRO A 347 -4.69 -2.83 -22.12
C PRO A 347 -5.47 -1.65 -22.70
N ARG A 348 -5.87 -0.70 -21.88
CA ARG A 348 -6.69 0.47 -22.25
C ARG A 348 -5.98 1.80 -22.05
N GLY A 349 -4.66 1.79 -21.90
CA GLY A 349 -3.85 2.95 -21.55
C GLY A 349 -3.92 3.32 -20.07
N ALA A 350 -3.22 4.40 -19.68
CA ALA A 350 -3.24 4.89 -18.31
C ALA A 350 -4.68 5.22 -17.88
N PRO A 351 -5.20 4.61 -16.82
CA PRO A 351 -6.48 5.06 -16.33
C PRO A 351 -6.31 6.44 -15.67
N THR A 352 -6.94 7.45 -16.26
CA THR A 352 -7.15 8.72 -15.58
C THR A 352 -7.98 8.50 -14.32
N PHE A 353 -8.04 9.47 -13.42
CA PHE A 353 -8.75 9.30 -12.15
C PHE A 353 -10.23 8.90 -12.33
N SER A 354 -10.98 9.62 -13.17
CA SER A 354 -12.37 9.25 -13.49
C SER A 354 -12.46 7.88 -14.15
N LYS A 355 -11.45 7.51 -14.96
CA LYS A 355 -11.41 6.18 -15.57
C LYS A 355 -11.16 5.08 -14.55
N GLN A 356 -10.31 5.32 -13.54
CA GLN A 356 -10.12 4.38 -12.43
C GLN A 356 -11.44 4.12 -11.70
N ILE A 357 -12.17 5.18 -11.35
CA ILE A 357 -13.48 5.07 -10.69
C ILE A 357 -14.44 4.26 -11.56
N SER A 358 -14.54 4.58 -12.85
CA SER A 358 -15.39 3.83 -13.79
C SER A 358 -14.99 2.36 -13.92
N LEU A 359 -13.69 2.05 -13.95
CA LEU A 359 -13.20 0.68 -14.02
C LEU A 359 -13.46 -0.10 -12.74
N ILE A 360 -13.33 0.54 -11.59
CA ILE A 360 -13.69 -0.08 -10.28
C ILE A 360 -15.19 -0.33 -10.24
N SER A 361 -16.02 0.66 -10.57
CA SER A 361 -17.49 0.55 -10.55
C SER A 361 -18.02 -0.53 -11.50
N SER A 362 -17.39 -0.69 -12.67
CA SER A 362 -17.79 -1.66 -13.68
C SER A 362 -17.03 -2.99 -13.62
N CYS A 363 -16.17 -3.19 -12.63
CA CYS A 363 -15.38 -4.42 -12.50
C CYS A 363 -16.30 -5.62 -12.21
N PRO A 364 -16.40 -6.64 -13.12
CA PRO A 364 -17.40 -7.68 -13.01
C PRO A 364 -17.12 -8.71 -11.90
N TRP A 365 -15.89 -8.74 -11.40
CA TRP A 365 -15.47 -9.72 -10.39
C TRP A 365 -15.27 -9.10 -9.00
N LEU A 366 -15.32 -7.78 -8.85
CA LEU A 366 -15.18 -7.10 -7.56
C LEU A 366 -16.55 -6.98 -6.89
N GLU A 367 -16.69 -7.54 -5.70
CA GLU A 367 -17.91 -7.48 -4.88
C GLU A 367 -18.04 -6.11 -4.20
N ASP A 368 -17.41 -5.94 -3.04
CA ASP A 368 -17.55 -4.75 -2.20
C ASP A 368 -16.22 -4.04 -1.96
N VAL A 369 -16.30 -2.78 -1.54
CA VAL A 369 -15.13 -1.91 -1.31
C VAL A 369 -15.24 -1.24 0.06
N ILE A 370 -14.18 -1.36 0.88
CA ILE A 370 -13.90 -0.41 1.96
C ILE A 370 -12.84 0.58 1.45
N ILE A 371 -13.02 1.86 1.73
CA ILE A 371 -12.08 2.91 1.38
C ILE A 371 -11.94 3.90 2.53
N GLY A 372 -10.72 4.28 2.88
CA GLY A 372 -10.51 5.18 4.01
C GLY A 372 -9.15 5.86 4.03
N ASP A 373 -9.03 6.79 4.95
CA ASP A 373 -7.85 7.63 5.17
C ASP A 373 -7.58 7.86 6.67
N ASP A 374 -6.36 8.31 6.95
CA ASP A 374 -5.96 8.82 8.25
C ASP A 374 -6.23 10.34 8.36
N PHE A 375 -6.40 10.85 9.58
CA PHE A 375 -6.71 12.27 9.81
C PHE A 375 -5.62 13.23 9.31
N TRP A 376 -4.37 12.82 9.33
CA TRP A 376 -3.23 13.63 8.92
C TRP A 376 -2.30 12.89 7.96
N GLU A 377 -2.78 12.60 6.79
CA GLU A 377 -2.02 11.92 5.73
C GLU A 377 -0.72 12.63 5.37
N GLY A 378 -0.73 13.95 5.38
CA GLY A 378 0.42 14.76 4.98
C GLY A 378 1.63 14.67 5.91
N TYR A 379 1.48 14.07 7.08
CA TYR A 379 2.61 13.90 8.00
C TYR A 379 3.72 13.00 7.44
N VAL A 380 3.40 12.10 6.52
CA VAL A 380 4.39 11.27 5.81
C VAL A 380 5.40 12.11 5.03
N PHE A 381 5.01 13.32 4.61
CA PHE A 381 5.86 14.24 3.85
C PHE A 381 6.71 15.18 4.73
N ARG A 382 6.68 15.04 6.07
CA ARG A 382 7.33 15.97 7.01
C ARG A 382 8.80 16.27 6.71
N ASP A 383 9.55 15.24 6.36
CA ASP A 383 11.00 15.38 6.11
C ASP A 383 11.30 16.07 4.77
N PHE A 384 10.35 16.00 3.83
CA PHE A 384 10.42 16.69 2.54
C PHE A 384 9.96 18.15 2.66
N VAL A 385 8.95 18.42 3.50
CA VAL A 385 8.35 19.75 3.67
C VAL A 385 9.18 20.65 4.56
N ARG A 386 9.88 20.10 5.54
CA ARG A 386 10.81 20.87 6.39
C ARG A 386 11.91 21.49 5.53
N GLY A 387 11.92 22.81 5.44
CA GLY A 387 12.82 23.56 4.57
C GLY A 387 12.22 23.96 3.22
N ALA A 388 10.95 23.64 2.97
CA ALA A 388 10.23 24.19 1.83
C ALA A 388 10.24 25.73 1.87
N SER A 389 10.50 26.34 0.70
CA SER A 389 10.50 27.80 0.58
C SER A 389 9.08 28.32 0.43
N PRO A 390 8.58 29.23 1.31
CA PRO A 390 7.30 29.88 1.14
C PRO A 390 7.14 30.51 -0.25
N LYS A 391 8.18 31.25 -0.70
CA LYS A 391 8.19 31.87 -2.01
C LYS A 391 7.97 30.85 -3.13
N ARG A 392 8.67 29.71 -3.09
CA ARG A 392 8.54 28.67 -4.12
C ARG A 392 7.12 28.09 -4.16
N LEU A 393 6.50 27.86 -2.99
CA LEU A 393 5.12 27.40 -2.92
C LEU A 393 4.17 28.43 -3.53
N LEU A 394 4.30 29.72 -3.17
CA LEU A 394 3.47 30.79 -3.70
C LEU A 394 3.63 30.96 -5.22
N ASP A 395 4.88 30.97 -5.70
CA ASP A 395 5.19 31.06 -7.14
C ASP A 395 4.57 29.86 -7.89
N THR A 396 4.65 28.66 -7.32
CA THR A 396 4.06 27.45 -7.93
C THR A 396 2.54 27.53 -7.97
N LEU A 397 1.88 27.88 -6.86
CA LEU A 397 0.42 28.04 -6.83
C LEU A 397 -0.06 29.08 -7.85
N GLY A 398 0.61 30.24 -7.95
CA GLY A 398 0.32 31.28 -8.91
C GLY A 398 0.59 30.89 -10.37
N SER A 399 1.53 29.96 -10.61
CA SER A 399 1.79 29.45 -11.96
C SER A 399 0.79 28.38 -12.43
N ILE A 400 0.16 27.68 -11.48
CA ILE A 400 -0.78 26.58 -11.78
C ILE A 400 -2.22 27.09 -11.85
N PHE A 401 -2.62 27.90 -10.87
CA PHE A 401 -4.01 28.29 -10.67
C PHE A 401 -4.26 29.78 -10.90
N PRO A 402 -5.47 30.16 -11.32
CA PRO A 402 -5.90 31.56 -11.30
C PRO A 402 -5.74 32.17 -9.90
N GLU A 403 -5.36 33.44 -9.82
CA GLU A 403 -5.08 34.17 -8.58
C GLU A 403 -6.15 33.95 -7.49
N GLN A 404 -7.42 34.05 -7.85
CA GLN A 404 -8.54 33.84 -6.93
C GLN A 404 -8.54 32.42 -6.32
N GLN A 405 -8.22 31.40 -7.11
CA GLN A 405 -8.21 30.02 -6.64
C GLN A 405 -6.96 29.73 -5.78
N ALA A 406 -5.82 30.27 -6.16
CA ALA A 406 -4.61 30.21 -5.35
C ALA A 406 -4.82 30.89 -3.97
N ALA A 407 -5.45 32.07 -3.95
CA ALA A 407 -5.79 32.77 -2.71
C ALA A 407 -6.75 31.96 -1.81
N ARG A 408 -7.78 31.34 -2.40
CA ARG A 408 -8.70 30.46 -1.63
C ARG A 408 -8.02 29.26 -1.03
N LEU A 409 -7.07 28.64 -1.75
CA LEU A 409 -6.27 27.53 -1.21
C LEU A 409 -5.42 27.99 -0.03
N LEU A 410 -4.75 29.14 -0.17
CA LEU A 410 -3.93 29.70 0.89
C LEU A 410 -4.76 30.01 2.15
N GLU A 411 -5.94 30.60 1.99
CA GLU A 411 -6.88 30.89 3.07
C GLU A 411 -7.35 29.60 3.76
N ALA A 412 -7.82 28.61 2.97
CA ALA A 412 -8.35 27.35 3.51
C ALA A 412 -7.33 26.55 4.33
N TYR A 413 -6.03 26.75 4.05
CA TYR A 413 -4.95 26.07 4.78
C TYR A 413 -4.18 27.02 5.71
N ASN A 414 -4.70 28.21 6.01
CA ASN A 414 -4.04 29.20 6.86
C ASN A 414 -2.59 29.51 6.43
N LEU A 415 -2.39 29.59 5.12
CA LEU A 415 -1.10 29.90 4.51
C LEU A 415 -1.13 31.37 4.05
N PRO A 416 -0.43 32.30 4.72
CA PRO A 416 -0.48 33.71 4.36
C PRO A 416 0.16 33.95 2.98
N GLY A 417 -0.47 34.83 2.19
CA GLY A 417 -0.02 35.17 0.83
C GLY A 417 1.30 35.97 0.77
N THR A 418 1.78 36.48 1.90
CA THR A 418 3.11 37.11 2.07
C THR A 418 3.76 36.52 3.29
N LEU A 419 4.84 35.76 3.11
CA LEU A 419 5.46 35.01 4.19
C LEU A 419 6.90 35.46 4.41
N GLU A 420 7.07 36.22 5.48
CA GLU A 420 8.35 36.27 6.18
C GLU A 420 8.27 35.32 7.39
N LEU A 421 9.02 34.22 7.34
CA LEU A 421 9.16 33.33 8.48
C LEU A 421 10.18 33.96 9.44
N THR A 422 9.71 34.80 10.35
CA THR A 422 10.59 35.55 11.25
C THR A 422 11.01 34.77 12.47
N THR A 423 10.24 33.76 12.85
CA THR A 423 10.52 32.91 14.01
C THR A 423 10.44 31.42 13.66
N GLN A 424 11.00 30.55 14.53
CA GLN A 424 10.87 29.11 14.41
C GLN A 424 9.41 28.66 14.57
N VAL A 425 8.61 29.41 15.33
CA VAL A 425 7.19 29.13 15.50
C VAL A 425 6.44 29.35 14.18
N ASP A 426 6.71 30.47 13.48
CA ASP A 426 6.14 30.76 12.18
C ASP A 426 6.49 29.67 11.15
N ALA A 427 7.76 29.26 11.15
CA ALA A 427 8.24 28.20 10.28
C ALA A 427 7.52 26.86 10.56
N ASN A 428 7.34 26.48 11.83
CA ASN A 428 6.66 25.24 12.21
C ASN A 428 5.18 25.27 11.85
N LEU A 429 4.50 26.40 12.02
CA LEU A 429 3.09 26.57 11.62
C LEU A 429 2.95 26.47 10.10
N PHE A 430 3.82 27.15 9.37
CA PHE A 430 3.86 27.09 7.92
C PHE A 430 4.03 25.64 7.43
N TRP A 431 5.06 24.92 7.89
CA TRP A 431 5.30 23.55 7.47
C TRP A 431 4.19 22.60 7.87
N GLY A 432 3.58 22.80 9.04
CA GLY A 432 2.38 22.05 9.47
C GLY A 432 1.23 22.21 8.49
N ASN A 433 0.91 23.45 8.12
CA ASN A 433 -0.16 23.77 7.18
C ASN A 433 0.15 23.29 5.75
N VAL A 434 1.40 23.35 5.32
CA VAL A 434 1.85 22.78 4.02
C VAL A 434 1.70 21.25 4.02
N MET A 435 2.05 20.56 5.11
CA MET A 435 1.82 19.12 5.23
C MET A 435 0.34 18.78 5.08
N TYR A 436 -0.56 19.55 5.70
CA TYR A 436 -2.01 19.36 5.50
C TYR A 436 -2.41 19.53 4.04
N LEU A 437 -2.01 20.64 3.40
CA LEU A 437 -2.32 20.88 1.99
C LEU A 437 -1.83 19.73 1.08
N VAL A 438 -0.58 19.32 1.24
CA VAL A 438 0.01 18.25 0.39
C VAL A 438 -0.67 16.90 0.64
N GLY A 439 -0.93 16.56 1.90
CA GLY A 439 -1.64 15.32 2.25
C GLY A 439 -3.05 15.28 1.70
N ASP A 440 -3.77 16.39 1.78
CA ASP A 440 -5.12 16.49 1.25
C ASP A 440 -5.14 16.44 -0.28
N VAL A 441 -4.22 17.14 -0.95
CA VAL A 441 -4.12 17.12 -2.43
C VAL A 441 -3.80 15.73 -2.96
N LEU A 442 -2.95 14.97 -2.27
CA LEU A 442 -2.45 13.68 -2.75
C LEU A 442 -3.27 12.49 -2.26
N LEU A 443 -3.85 12.56 -1.08
CA LEU A 443 -4.46 11.41 -0.40
C LEU A 443 -5.91 11.67 0.02
N SER A 444 -6.17 12.52 1.01
CA SER A 444 -7.51 12.61 1.64
C SER A 444 -8.61 13.07 0.69
N GLN A 445 -8.39 14.16 -0.09
CA GLN A 445 -9.40 14.65 -1.04
C GLN A 445 -9.66 13.66 -2.19
N PRO A 446 -8.65 13.03 -2.82
CA PRO A 446 -8.89 11.97 -3.80
C PRO A 446 -9.64 10.76 -3.24
N ILE A 447 -9.33 10.34 -2.01
CA ILE A 447 -10.03 9.23 -1.34
C ILE A 447 -11.50 9.58 -1.11
N HIS A 448 -11.77 10.78 -0.59
CA HIS A 448 -13.12 11.29 -0.39
C HIS A 448 -13.90 11.35 -1.71
N HIS A 449 -13.30 11.92 -2.76
CA HIS A 449 -13.93 12.03 -4.08
C HIS A 449 -14.20 10.65 -4.69
N MET A 450 -13.25 9.71 -4.62
CA MET A 450 -13.45 8.35 -5.13
C MET A 450 -14.57 7.62 -4.37
N ALA A 451 -14.66 7.75 -3.05
CA ALA A 451 -15.73 7.14 -2.26
C ALA A 451 -17.11 7.66 -2.70
N ASN A 452 -17.25 8.98 -2.90
CA ASN A 452 -18.48 9.62 -3.36
C ASN A 452 -18.90 9.11 -4.73
N GLU A 453 -18.00 9.14 -5.69
CA GLU A 453 -18.26 8.71 -7.06
C GLU A 453 -18.57 7.20 -7.16
N LEU A 454 -17.87 6.35 -6.43
CA LEU A 454 -18.17 4.92 -6.38
C LEU A 454 -19.58 4.67 -5.83
N ALA A 455 -19.97 5.36 -4.75
CA ALA A 455 -21.30 5.22 -4.17
C ALA A 455 -22.39 5.73 -5.12
N LEU A 456 -22.18 6.87 -5.81
CA LEU A 456 -23.10 7.42 -6.82
C LEU A 456 -23.29 6.48 -8.01
N GLN A 457 -22.19 5.97 -8.58
CA GLN A 457 -22.23 5.08 -9.74
C GLN A 457 -22.92 3.75 -9.41
N THR A 458 -22.72 3.25 -8.19
CA THR A 458 -23.37 2.03 -7.72
C THR A 458 -24.88 2.22 -7.53
N ALA A 459 -25.31 3.39 -7.04
CA ALA A 459 -26.73 3.72 -6.85
C ALA A 459 -27.48 3.88 -8.20
N THR A 460 -26.77 4.27 -9.26
CA THR A 460 -27.36 4.54 -10.60
C THR A 460 -27.28 3.35 -11.56
N ALA A 461 -26.57 2.27 -11.21
CA ALA A 461 -26.44 1.09 -12.05
C ALA A 461 -27.82 0.41 -12.23
N SER A 462 -28.44 0.62 -13.40
CA SER A 462 -29.67 -0.05 -13.82
C SER A 462 -29.33 -1.33 -14.59
N GLY A 463 -29.83 -2.48 -14.13
CA GLY A 463 -29.68 -3.75 -14.81
C GLY A 463 -28.96 -4.81 -13.97
N SER A 464 -28.67 -5.99 -14.54
CA SER A 464 -28.08 -7.16 -13.86
C SER A 464 -26.62 -7.02 -13.39
N ALA A 465 -26.09 -5.79 -13.28
CA ALA A 465 -24.81 -5.53 -12.65
C ALA A 465 -24.93 -5.80 -11.14
N MET A 466 -23.98 -6.53 -10.59
CA MET A 466 -23.92 -6.84 -9.16
C MET A 466 -23.90 -5.52 -8.36
N LYS A 467 -24.86 -5.33 -7.47
CA LYS A 467 -24.94 -4.14 -6.62
C LYS A 467 -23.78 -4.20 -5.61
N ARG A 468 -22.76 -3.39 -5.84
CA ARG A 468 -21.57 -3.26 -4.97
C ARG A 468 -21.89 -2.37 -3.78
N LYS A 469 -21.43 -2.76 -2.59
CA LYS A 469 -21.47 -1.91 -1.41
C LYS A 469 -20.16 -1.14 -1.25
N VAL A 470 -20.27 0.11 -0.87
CA VAL A 470 -19.12 0.98 -0.53
C VAL A 470 -19.19 1.30 0.95
N TYR A 471 -18.06 1.18 1.63
CA TYR A 471 -17.92 1.53 3.05
C TYR A 471 -16.80 2.54 3.19
N ARG A 472 -17.08 3.65 3.85
CA ARG A 472 -16.12 4.75 4.08
C ARG A 472 -15.69 4.78 5.53
N TYR A 473 -14.36 4.89 5.79
CA TYR A 473 -13.86 5.15 7.13
C TYR A 473 -12.87 6.31 7.15
N SER A 474 -12.59 6.83 8.37
CA SER A 474 -11.48 7.71 8.63
C SER A 474 -10.90 7.44 10.01
N PHE A 475 -9.57 7.40 10.11
CA PHE A 475 -8.88 6.93 11.30
C PHE A 475 -8.03 8.05 11.94
N GLY A 476 -8.25 8.32 13.21
CA GLY A 476 -7.67 9.46 13.91
C GLY A 476 -7.16 9.16 15.31
N LEU A 477 -6.76 7.92 15.62
CA LEU A 477 -6.10 7.66 16.88
C LEU A 477 -4.70 8.29 16.92
N THR A 478 -4.35 8.81 18.08
CA THR A 478 -3.00 9.29 18.35
C THR A 478 -2.05 8.12 18.50
N ASN A 479 -0.87 8.21 17.88
CA ASN A 479 0.20 7.26 18.07
C ASN A 479 0.60 7.18 19.55
N PRO A 480 0.41 6.02 20.21
CA PRO A 480 0.56 5.93 21.66
C PRO A 480 1.98 5.60 22.12
N PHE A 481 2.94 5.38 21.21
CA PHE A 481 4.24 4.82 21.54
C PHE A 481 5.26 5.90 21.95
N PRO A 482 5.64 6.01 23.23
CA PRO A 482 6.74 6.88 23.65
C PRO A 482 8.06 6.41 23.02
N GLY A 483 8.84 7.33 22.49
CA GLY A 483 10.09 7.01 21.78
C GLY A 483 9.91 6.77 20.29
N SER A 484 8.68 6.72 19.79
CA SER A 484 8.39 6.84 18.37
C SER A 484 8.73 8.25 17.88
N GLU A 485 9.25 8.36 16.67
CA GLU A 485 9.40 9.66 15.98
C GLU A 485 8.05 10.32 15.69
N HIS A 486 6.96 9.53 15.75
CA HIS A 486 5.57 9.96 15.60
C HIS A 486 4.82 9.99 16.94
N SER A 487 5.54 9.99 18.08
CA SER A 487 4.92 10.00 19.40
C SER A 487 3.89 11.11 19.52
N PHE A 488 2.68 10.74 19.92
CA PHE A 488 1.56 11.66 20.17
C PHE A 488 1.07 12.43 18.92
N VAL A 489 1.46 12.03 17.72
CA VAL A 489 0.87 12.54 16.48
C VAL A 489 -0.45 11.83 16.23
N THR A 490 -1.52 12.60 16.10
CA THR A 490 -2.87 12.08 15.89
C THR A 490 -3.12 11.82 14.42
N GLY A 491 -3.58 10.59 14.09
CA GLY A 491 -4.03 10.23 12.75
C GLY A 491 -2.97 10.43 11.68
N HIS A 492 -1.68 10.20 11.99
CA HIS A 492 -0.64 10.27 10.97
C HIS A 492 -0.76 9.10 9.99
N HIS A 493 -0.39 9.30 8.75
CA HIS A 493 -0.29 8.24 7.73
C HIS A 493 0.32 6.96 8.31
N PHE A 494 -0.27 5.80 8.04
CA PHE A 494 0.16 4.51 8.55
C PHE A 494 -0.27 4.19 10.00
N VAL A 495 -0.90 5.12 10.75
CA VAL A 495 -1.17 4.88 12.18
C VAL A 495 -2.15 3.73 12.41
N GLU A 496 -3.12 3.50 11.54
CA GLU A 496 -4.08 2.41 11.65
C GLU A 496 -3.42 1.03 11.61
N ILE A 497 -2.28 0.90 10.93
CA ILE A 497 -1.50 -0.35 10.86
C ILE A 497 -0.96 -0.74 12.25
N LEU A 498 -0.63 0.22 13.10
CA LEU A 498 -0.19 -0.02 14.48
C LEU A 498 -1.27 -0.68 15.36
N PHE A 499 -2.52 -0.65 14.90
CA PHE A 499 -3.67 -1.24 15.58
C PHE A 499 -4.18 -2.50 14.87
N LEU A 500 -4.15 -2.54 13.53
CA LEU A 500 -4.84 -3.55 12.74
C LEU A 500 -4.29 -4.97 12.93
N PHE A 501 -2.98 -5.14 12.94
CA PHE A 501 -2.36 -6.48 12.99
C PHE A 501 -2.32 -7.11 14.39
N LEU A 502 -2.70 -6.37 15.43
CA LEU A 502 -2.75 -6.84 16.83
C LEU A 502 -1.40 -7.29 17.40
N THR A 503 -0.30 -6.94 16.75
CA THR A 503 1.07 -7.33 17.15
C THR A 503 1.61 -6.50 18.31
N LEU A 504 0.98 -5.37 18.61
CA LEU A 504 1.41 -4.40 19.62
C LEU A 504 0.50 -4.35 20.86
N LEU A 505 -0.41 -5.32 21.04
CA LEU A 505 -1.41 -5.31 22.12
C LEU A 505 -0.82 -5.22 23.53
N ASP A 506 0.35 -5.82 23.77
CA ASP A 506 1.06 -5.79 25.05
C ASP A 506 1.98 -4.56 25.21
N ARG A 507 2.10 -3.73 24.16
CA ARG A 507 3.05 -2.62 24.08
C ARG A 507 2.40 -1.26 24.27
N TYR A 508 1.09 -1.19 24.25
CA TYR A 508 0.39 0.06 24.51
C TYR A 508 0.66 0.59 25.92
N PRO A 509 0.70 1.93 26.12
CA PRO A 509 0.91 2.54 27.44
C PRO A 509 -0.07 2.00 28.48
N ARG A 510 0.42 1.61 29.66
CA ARG A 510 -0.37 0.92 30.69
C ARG A 510 -1.66 1.65 31.08
N HIS A 511 -1.62 2.97 31.16
CA HIS A 511 -2.79 3.79 31.58
C HIS A 511 -3.92 3.82 30.53
N ARG A 512 -3.64 3.46 29.27
CA ARG A 512 -4.62 3.39 28.17
C ARG A 512 -4.70 2.00 27.53
N ASN A 513 -3.91 1.03 28.01
CA ASN A 513 -3.75 -0.27 27.34
C ASN A 513 -5.09 -0.93 27.03
N GLY A 514 -6.00 -1.05 27.99
CA GLY A 514 -7.31 -1.70 27.79
C GLY A 514 -8.15 -1.00 26.71
N TRP A 515 -8.14 0.32 26.69
CA TRP A 515 -8.89 1.08 25.70
C TRP A 515 -8.27 0.96 24.30
N LEU A 516 -6.96 1.15 24.18
CA LEU A 516 -6.24 1.04 22.90
C LEU A 516 -6.31 -0.38 22.34
N ALA A 517 -6.13 -1.39 23.18
CA ALA A 517 -6.29 -2.79 22.78
C ALA A 517 -7.71 -3.10 22.28
N ASN A 518 -8.74 -2.46 22.88
CA ASN A 518 -10.10 -2.58 22.40
C ASN A 518 -10.26 -1.93 21.02
N GLN A 519 -9.70 -0.73 20.78
CA GLN A 519 -9.75 -0.10 19.45
C GLN A 519 -9.02 -0.94 18.40
N ALA A 520 -7.88 -1.53 18.73
CA ALA A 520 -7.16 -2.45 17.86
C ALA A 520 -8.02 -3.69 17.50
N LYS A 521 -8.65 -4.31 18.48
CA LYS A 521 -9.58 -5.44 18.28
C LYS A 521 -10.77 -5.05 17.43
N GLU A 522 -11.35 -3.88 17.65
CA GLU A 522 -12.48 -3.38 16.86
C GLU A 522 -12.06 -3.09 15.41
N SER A 523 -10.84 -2.59 15.16
CA SER A 523 -10.28 -2.44 13.80
C SER A 523 -10.19 -3.80 13.11
N ALA A 524 -9.48 -4.74 13.71
CA ALA A 524 -9.30 -6.09 13.17
C ALA A 524 -10.65 -6.82 12.95
N LYS A 525 -11.59 -6.71 13.89
CA LYS A 525 -12.93 -7.30 13.78
C LYS A 525 -13.67 -6.81 12.54
N ARG A 526 -13.63 -5.52 12.25
CA ARG A 526 -14.30 -4.93 11.08
C ARG A 526 -13.73 -5.45 9.77
N TRP A 527 -12.41 -5.58 9.65
CA TRP A 527 -11.76 -6.17 8.48
C TRP A 527 -12.11 -7.65 8.33
N ILE A 528 -12.10 -8.42 9.41
CA ILE A 528 -12.52 -9.84 9.43
C ILE A 528 -13.99 -9.98 9.04
N MET A 529 -14.90 -9.16 9.60
CA MET A 529 -16.32 -9.17 9.24
C MET A 529 -16.52 -8.94 7.73
N PHE A 530 -15.82 -7.97 7.17
CA PHE A 530 -15.88 -7.68 5.74
C PHE A 530 -15.37 -8.85 4.89
N ALA A 531 -14.30 -9.52 5.30
CA ALA A 531 -13.83 -10.75 4.66
C ALA A 531 -14.88 -11.88 4.68
N HIS A 532 -15.73 -11.89 5.68
CA HIS A 532 -16.87 -12.82 5.81
C HIS A 532 -18.17 -12.34 5.14
N ARG A 533 -18.12 -11.33 4.25
CA ARG A 533 -19.32 -10.72 3.62
C ARG A 533 -20.34 -10.18 4.64
N LYS A 534 -19.86 -9.80 5.82
CA LYS A 534 -20.65 -9.12 6.84
C LYS A 534 -20.39 -7.63 6.79
N GLU A 535 -21.42 -6.85 7.09
CA GLU A 535 -21.29 -5.39 7.11
C GLU A 535 -20.40 -4.96 8.28
N PRO A 536 -19.27 -4.25 8.01
CA PRO A 536 -18.37 -3.78 9.07
C PRO A 536 -18.94 -2.58 9.82
N TRP A 537 -19.79 -1.81 9.16
CA TRP A 537 -20.64 -0.70 9.62
C TRP A 537 -21.71 -0.40 8.56
N ASP A 538 -22.44 0.72 8.68
CA ASP A 538 -23.44 1.15 7.71
C ASP A 538 -22.81 1.46 6.34
N GLU A 539 -23.48 1.08 5.26
CA GLU A 539 -23.05 1.35 3.88
C GLU A 539 -22.98 2.86 3.62
N TYR A 540 -21.96 3.28 2.87
CA TYR A 540 -21.77 4.66 2.43
C TYR A 540 -22.65 4.94 1.20
N ILE A 541 -23.86 5.46 1.42
CA ILE A 541 -24.84 5.70 0.37
C ILE A 541 -24.91 7.21 0.08
N VAL A 542 -24.67 7.58 -1.17
CA VAL A 542 -24.77 8.95 -1.66
C VAL A 542 -25.97 9.07 -2.57
N HIS A 543 -26.83 10.06 -2.34
CA HIS A 543 -28.01 10.32 -3.16
C HIS A 543 -27.81 11.55 -4.02
N GLN A 544 -28.14 11.49 -5.32
CA GLN A 544 -28.03 12.62 -6.25
C GLN A 544 -28.79 13.87 -5.78
N ALA A 545 -29.91 13.68 -5.10
CA ALA A 545 -30.79 14.78 -4.66
C ALA A 545 -30.32 15.46 -3.36
N SER A 546 -29.73 14.71 -2.41
CA SER A 546 -29.29 15.21 -1.10
C SER A 546 -27.76 15.31 -0.94
N GLY A 547 -27.01 14.92 -1.97
CA GLY A 547 -25.55 14.91 -1.90
C GLY A 547 -25.00 13.87 -0.90
N THR A 548 -23.84 14.18 -0.33
CA THR A 548 -23.11 13.29 0.60
C THR A 548 -23.54 13.43 2.06
N GLY A 549 -24.32 14.48 2.41
CA GLY A 549 -24.55 14.88 3.79
C GLY A 549 -25.07 13.80 4.73
N ASP A 550 -25.96 12.93 4.24
CA ASP A 550 -26.56 11.82 5.01
C ASP A 550 -25.77 10.51 4.92
N ALA A 551 -24.74 10.45 4.07
CA ALA A 551 -23.91 9.25 3.93
C ALA A 551 -23.22 8.90 5.24
N LYS A 552 -23.16 7.60 5.57
CA LYS A 552 -22.59 7.12 6.84
C LYS A 552 -21.09 6.87 6.68
N ILE A 553 -20.30 7.44 7.59
CA ILE A 553 -18.87 7.22 7.69
C ILE A 553 -18.53 6.64 9.05
N ALA A 554 -17.69 5.59 9.07
CA ALA A 554 -17.11 5.10 10.32
C ALA A 554 -15.88 5.95 10.68
N VAL A 555 -15.82 6.41 11.91
CA VAL A 555 -14.69 7.20 12.42
C VAL A 555 -14.10 6.51 13.63
N CYS A 556 -12.77 6.47 13.71
CA CYS A 556 -12.06 6.05 14.91
C CYS A 556 -11.28 7.23 15.46
N ASP A 557 -11.62 7.71 16.65
CA ASP A 557 -10.95 8.84 17.29
C ASP A 557 -10.56 8.57 18.75
N ASP A 558 -9.74 9.44 19.34
CA ASP A 558 -9.24 9.29 20.72
C ASP A 558 -10.30 9.45 21.79
N VAL A 559 -11.48 9.98 21.46
CA VAL A 559 -12.55 10.29 22.41
C VAL A 559 -13.57 9.14 22.49
N ARG A 560 -14.09 8.72 21.34
CA ARG A 560 -15.16 7.74 21.23
C ARG A 560 -14.68 6.37 20.76
N GLY A 561 -13.46 6.28 20.18
CA GLY A 561 -13.04 5.10 19.43
C GLY A 561 -13.85 4.94 18.15
N TRP A 562 -14.11 3.70 17.75
CA TRP A 562 -14.92 3.41 16.56
C TRP A 562 -16.39 3.77 16.77
N HIS A 563 -16.91 4.64 15.92
CA HIS A 563 -18.32 5.04 15.90
C HIS A 563 -18.74 5.42 14.47
N VAL A 564 -20.03 5.47 14.21
CA VAL A 564 -20.60 5.85 12.92
C VAL A 564 -21.34 7.18 13.05
N LYS A 565 -21.16 8.05 12.09
CA LYS A 565 -21.87 9.35 11.97
C LYS A 565 -22.14 9.68 10.51
N THR A 566 -22.94 10.70 10.26
CA THR A 566 -23.12 11.21 8.90
C THR A 566 -21.95 12.09 8.49
N VAL A 567 -21.75 12.25 7.18
CA VAL A 567 -20.76 13.21 6.65
C VAL A 567 -21.03 14.63 7.15
N SER A 568 -22.31 15.06 7.16
CA SER A 568 -22.68 16.39 7.71
C SER A 568 -22.33 16.54 9.19
N GLN A 569 -22.52 15.51 10.00
CA GLN A 569 -22.09 15.53 11.41
C GLN A 569 -20.57 15.62 11.53
N ASP A 570 -19.83 14.91 10.69
CA ASP A 570 -18.39 14.94 10.68
C ASP A 570 -17.85 16.31 10.23
N GLU A 571 -18.47 16.90 9.21
CA GLU A 571 -18.15 18.25 8.74
C GLU A 571 -18.43 19.31 9.83
N GLU A 572 -19.55 19.23 10.52
CA GLU A 572 -19.89 20.18 11.60
C GLU A 572 -18.92 20.04 12.79
N GLU A 573 -18.61 18.80 13.18
CA GLU A 573 -17.60 18.54 14.23
C GLU A 573 -16.20 19.05 13.81
N SER A 574 -15.87 18.98 12.52
CA SER A 574 -14.57 19.43 12.00
C SER A 574 -14.35 20.93 12.19
N LYS A 575 -15.41 21.74 12.11
CA LYS A 575 -15.35 23.21 12.31
C LYS A 575 -14.90 23.59 13.71
N SER A 576 -15.17 22.74 14.69
CA SER A 576 -14.77 22.93 16.09
C SER A 576 -13.48 22.18 16.45
N ASP A 577 -12.88 21.41 15.54
CA ASP A 577 -11.62 20.71 15.79
C ASP A 577 -10.46 21.73 15.88
N PRO A 578 -9.88 21.91 17.09
CA PRO A 578 -8.83 22.91 17.27
C PRO A 578 -7.55 22.63 16.48
N TRP A 579 -7.41 21.39 15.96
CA TRP A 579 -6.26 20.96 15.18
C TRP A 579 -6.53 20.98 13.67
N GLY A 580 -7.78 21.26 13.24
CA GLY A 580 -8.15 21.31 11.82
C GLY A 580 -7.87 20.01 11.06
N ARG A 581 -8.01 18.86 11.72
CA ARG A 581 -7.63 17.54 11.16
C ARG A 581 -8.56 17.07 10.04
N ARG A 582 -9.82 17.53 10.05
CA ARG A 582 -10.83 17.27 9.02
C ARG A 582 -11.10 18.58 8.28
N ARG A 583 -10.71 18.67 7.03
CA ARG A 583 -10.68 19.94 6.28
C ARG A 583 -11.59 19.90 5.07
N TYR A 584 -12.90 19.74 5.29
CA TYR A 584 -13.88 19.75 4.22
C TYR A 584 -13.84 21.03 3.38
N ASP A 585 -13.67 22.20 4.01
CA ASP A 585 -13.48 23.47 3.31
C ASP A 585 -12.19 23.48 2.48
N GLY A 586 -11.11 22.90 3.00
CA GLY A 586 -9.86 22.70 2.28
C GLY A 586 -10.03 21.80 1.07
N TRP A 587 -10.75 20.68 1.21
CA TRP A 587 -11.04 19.77 0.10
C TRP A 587 -11.90 20.44 -0.99
N ALA A 588 -12.89 21.23 -0.59
CA ALA A 588 -13.70 22.03 -1.53
C ALA A 588 -12.86 23.09 -2.23
N ALA A 589 -11.90 23.72 -1.54
CA ALA A 589 -10.96 24.66 -2.15
C ALA A 589 -10.02 23.97 -3.16
N ILE A 590 -9.51 22.78 -2.84
CA ILE A 590 -8.71 21.95 -3.76
C ILE A 590 -9.54 21.61 -5.00
N GLU A 591 -10.75 21.12 -4.83
CA GLU A 591 -11.63 20.76 -5.93
C GLU A 591 -11.93 21.96 -6.84
N GLY A 592 -12.27 23.11 -6.26
CA GLY A 592 -12.50 24.35 -6.99
C GLY A 592 -11.26 24.82 -7.78
N ALA A 593 -10.08 24.71 -7.18
CA ALA A 593 -8.82 25.04 -7.84
C ALA A 593 -8.53 24.08 -9.01
N LEU A 594 -8.68 22.78 -8.82
CA LEU A 594 -8.48 21.78 -9.87
C LEU A 594 -9.49 21.94 -11.01
N LEU A 595 -10.76 22.20 -10.71
CA LEU A 595 -11.81 22.44 -11.72
C LEU A 595 -11.52 23.69 -12.56
N SER A 596 -10.87 24.71 -11.99
CA SER A 596 -10.49 25.91 -12.71
C SER A 596 -9.47 25.71 -13.85
N LEU A 597 -8.79 24.56 -13.86
CA LEU A 597 -7.86 24.18 -14.92
C LEU A 597 -8.57 23.75 -16.23
N LYS A 598 -9.89 23.54 -16.17
CA LYS A 598 -10.69 23.10 -17.31
C LYS A 598 -11.02 24.26 -18.22
N ALA A 599 -10.50 24.25 -19.44
CA ALA A 599 -10.94 25.18 -20.49
C ALA A 599 -12.22 24.67 -21.17
N PRO A 600 -13.06 25.58 -21.76
CA PRO A 600 -14.34 25.20 -22.37
C PRO A 600 -14.23 24.09 -23.43
N GLU A 601 -13.20 24.15 -24.27
CA GLU A 601 -12.97 23.21 -25.38
C GLU A 601 -12.10 21.99 -24.99
N MET A 602 -11.74 21.87 -23.72
CA MET A 602 -10.81 20.81 -23.26
C MET A 602 -11.54 19.50 -23.07
N ASP A 603 -11.05 18.44 -23.72
CA ASP A 603 -11.53 17.08 -23.47
C ASP A 603 -11.15 16.58 -22.06
N LEU A 604 -11.88 15.57 -21.59
CA LEU A 604 -11.72 15.06 -20.23
C LEU A 604 -10.30 14.52 -19.96
N LYS A 605 -9.70 13.82 -20.92
CA LYS A 605 -8.37 13.23 -20.77
C LYS A 605 -7.31 14.32 -20.56
N THR A 606 -7.33 15.36 -21.38
CA THR A 606 -6.42 16.50 -21.29
C THR A 606 -6.61 17.25 -19.97
N PHE A 607 -7.85 17.43 -19.52
CA PHE A 607 -8.16 18.05 -18.23
C PHE A 607 -7.55 17.24 -17.08
N GLU A 608 -7.79 15.94 -17.03
CA GLU A 608 -7.28 15.09 -15.96
C GLU A 608 -5.76 14.99 -15.95
N GLN A 609 -5.12 15.04 -17.12
CA GLN A 609 -3.66 15.15 -17.20
C GLN A 609 -3.15 16.45 -16.57
N LYS A 610 -3.84 17.57 -16.82
CA LYS A 610 -3.51 18.85 -16.15
C LYS A 610 -3.69 18.78 -14.64
N VAL A 611 -4.78 18.19 -14.17
CA VAL A 611 -5.04 17.98 -12.75
C VAL A 611 -3.91 17.18 -12.10
N GLN A 612 -3.51 16.10 -12.74
CA GLN A 612 -2.39 15.28 -12.26
C GLN A 612 -1.08 16.06 -12.23
N MET A 613 -0.77 16.78 -13.30
CA MET A 613 0.44 17.62 -13.35
C MET A 613 0.43 18.69 -12.26
N ALA A 614 -0.71 19.33 -12.00
CA ALA A 614 -0.85 20.31 -10.93
C ALA A 614 -0.55 19.70 -9.55
N ARG A 615 -1.07 18.50 -9.27
CA ARG A 615 -0.78 17.76 -8.01
C ARG A 615 0.72 17.45 -7.87
N LEU A 616 1.36 16.96 -8.93
CA LEU A 616 2.79 16.67 -8.94
C LEU A 616 3.66 17.93 -8.81
N GLN A 617 3.27 19.04 -9.46
CA GLN A 617 3.97 20.33 -9.34
C GLN A 617 3.86 20.88 -7.91
N LEU A 618 2.70 20.77 -7.27
CA LEU A 618 2.55 21.14 -5.85
C LEU A 618 3.47 20.31 -4.95
N LEU A 619 3.51 19.01 -5.14
CA LEU A 619 4.45 18.15 -4.42
C LEU A 619 5.91 18.58 -4.70
N GLY A 620 6.26 18.78 -5.96
CA GLY A 620 7.61 19.22 -6.36
C GLY A 620 8.00 20.57 -5.77
N SER A 621 7.05 21.49 -5.54
CA SER A 621 7.32 22.78 -4.92
C SER A 621 7.79 22.69 -3.47
N VAL A 622 7.35 21.67 -2.75
CA VAL A 622 7.67 21.47 -1.33
C VAL A 622 8.78 20.44 -1.12
N VAL A 623 8.96 19.47 -2.01
CA VAL A 623 9.95 18.39 -1.88
C VAL A 623 11.36 18.79 -2.36
N GLY A 624 11.55 20.02 -2.83
CA GLY A 624 12.89 20.47 -3.24
C GLY A 624 13.47 19.72 -4.46
N LEU A 625 12.66 19.01 -5.24
CA LEU A 625 13.09 18.42 -6.48
C LEU A 625 13.56 19.53 -7.44
N PRO A 626 14.69 19.36 -8.15
CA PRO A 626 15.11 20.37 -9.12
C PRO A 626 13.98 20.56 -10.15
N SER A 627 13.58 21.82 -10.33
CA SER A 627 12.72 22.22 -11.44
C SER A 627 13.50 21.96 -12.73
N ASN A 628 13.17 20.92 -13.47
CA ASN A 628 13.59 20.74 -14.85
C ASN A 628 12.74 21.61 -15.76
#